data_fb9c023f422b0b0e600aaf80162589fb
#
_entry.id   fb9c023f422b0b0e600aaf80162589fb
#
_cell.length_a   1.000
_cell.length_b   1.000
_cell.length_c   1.000
_cell.angle_alpha   90.00
_cell.angle_beta   90.00
_cell.angle_gamma   90.00
#
_symmetry.space_group_name_H-M   'P 1'
#
loop_
_entity.id
_entity.type
_entity.pdbx_description
1 polymer ?
#
loop_
_entity_poly.entity_id
_entity_poly.type
_entity_poly.pdbx_seq_one_letter_code
_entity_poly.pdbx_strand_id
1 'polypeptide(L)'
;MRWLYHLITAGSWSSGELRPASLGLEGFIHCSYRDEVRRNAELYFPAGAPLEVLQVDPRRLAVPLREDPSSRGPMPHVYGAIPEDSVRGRWAVPGTAEAPDAVRGTRVALVAFPGMTLLDLVGVWDPLRRISVMGFDPTHLCEVVGLQGNRVYCADGALVEVERVRPDLREFDLVVVPGGPGTRELQEDADVVSWLDGYPRNRLLATVCTGALLVGKTGRLRGMRATTHHKSLDELLHYGAEAVRERVVDTGQTITAAGVTSGIDLGLHLVDRLMGAEVAARIAAQMEWTPRPRCPSAEPPK
;
A
#
# COMPACT_ATOMS: atom_id res chain seq x y z
N MET A 1 12.42 7.35 5.32
CA MET A 1 12.98 6.46 6.35
C MET A 1 11.94 5.36 6.59
N ARG A 2 12.32 4.08 6.40
CA ARG A 2 11.39 2.93 6.48
C ARG A 2 11.00 2.67 7.94
N TRP A 3 9.78 2.21 8.18
CA TRP A 3 9.33 1.75 9.48
C TRP A 3 10.13 0.54 9.96
N LEU A 4 10.36 0.48 11.27
CA LEU A 4 11.04 -0.64 11.90
C LEU A 4 10.04 -1.54 12.60
N TYR A 5 10.37 -2.81 12.70
CA TYR A 5 9.54 -3.83 13.34
C TYR A 5 10.40 -4.63 14.30
N HIS A 6 10.02 -4.67 15.57
CA HIS A 6 10.71 -5.45 16.59
C HIS A 6 9.80 -6.56 17.12
N LEU A 7 10.30 -7.79 17.10
CA LEU A 7 9.59 -8.96 17.60
C LEU A 7 9.84 -9.16 19.08
N ILE A 8 8.78 -9.38 19.84
CA ILE A 8 8.81 -9.69 21.27
C ILE A 8 7.95 -10.90 21.58
N THR A 9 8.25 -11.61 22.68
CA THR A 9 7.31 -12.57 23.24
C THR A 9 6.09 -11.82 23.77
N ALA A 10 4.89 -12.34 23.53
CA ALA A 10 3.65 -11.69 23.93
C ALA A 10 3.64 -11.40 25.45
N GLY A 11 3.31 -10.17 25.80
CA GLY A 11 3.28 -9.71 27.19
C GLY A 11 4.64 -9.37 27.80
N SER A 12 5.76 -9.52 27.09
CA SER A 12 7.10 -9.20 27.64
C SER A 12 7.37 -7.69 27.75
N TRP A 13 6.56 -6.86 27.12
CA TRP A 13 6.61 -5.40 27.24
C TRP A 13 5.18 -4.83 27.26
N SER A 14 4.92 -3.88 28.15
CA SER A 14 3.59 -3.25 28.28
C SER A 14 3.63 -1.73 28.15
N SER A 15 4.67 -1.10 28.69
CA SER A 15 4.83 0.36 28.68
C SER A 15 6.26 0.75 29.01
N GLY A 16 6.60 2.04 28.86
CA GLY A 16 7.92 2.60 29.12
C GLY A 16 8.92 2.32 28.00
N GLU A 17 10.18 2.58 28.27
CA GLU A 17 11.24 2.31 27.30
C GLU A 17 11.41 0.79 27.06
N LEU A 18 11.44 0.39 25.81
CA LEU A 18 11.70 -0.99 25.44
C LEU A 18 13.23 -1.27 25.53
N ARG A 19 13.59 -2.21 26.41
CA ARG A 19 14.97 -2.63 26.67
C ARG A 19 15.08 -4.15 26.62
N PRO A 20 15.04 -4.79 25.44
CA PRO A 20 15.19 -6.24 25.35
C PRO A 20 16.61 -6.68 25.76
N ALA A 21 16.76 -7.96 26.06
CA ALA A 21 18.03 -8.53 26.51
C ALA A 21 19.19 -8.29 25.53
N SER A 22 18.92 -8.26 24.21
CA SER A 22 19.94 -7.99 23.19
C SER A 22 20.62 -6.63 23.39
N LEU A 23 19.91 -5.62 23.87
CA LEU A 23 20.50 -4.31 24.15
C LEU A 23 21.62 -4.39 25.20
N GLY A 24 21.44 -5.21 26.23
CA GLY A 24 22.48 -5.43 27.27
C GLY A 24 23.61 -6.38 26.85
N LEU A 25 23.30 -7.36 26.00
CA LEU A 25 24.24 -8.39 25.59
C LEU A 25 25.05 -7.99 24.35
N GLU A 26 24.44 -7.33 23.39
CA GLU A 26 24.99 -7.02 22.07
C GLU A 26 25.17 -5.52 21.84
N GLY A 27 24.59 -4.70 22.68
CA GLY A 27 24.66 -3.23 22.60
C GLY A 27 23.64 -2.59 21.66
N PHE A 28 22.73 -3.38 21.06
CA PHE A 28 21.68 -2.90 20.17
C PHE A 28 20.42 -3.76 20.21
N ILE A 29 19.36 -3.24 19.66
CA ILE A 29 18.06 -3.90 19.51
C ILE A 29 17.91 -4.33 18.05
N HIS A 30 17.71 -5.62 17.82
CA HIS A 30 17.42 -6.14 16.48
C HIS A 30 16.04 -5.66 16.03
N CYS A 31 15.98 -5.00 14.91
CA CYS A 31 14.76 -4.67 14.22
C CYS A 31 14.75 -5.33 12.84
N SER A 32 13.60 -5.35 12.23
CA SER A 32 13.39 -5.86 10.88
C SER A 32 12.72 -4.79 10.04
N TYR A 33 12.85 -4.91 8.75
CA TYR A 33 11.87 -4.36 7.86
C TYR A 33 10.66 -5.29 7.78
N ARG A 34 9.52 -4.77 7.32
CA ARG A 34 8.24 -5.46 7.39
C ARG A 34 8.22 -6.82 6.69
N ASP A 35 8.84 -6.88 5.52
CA ASP A 35 8.98 -8.06 4.68
C ASP A 35 9.75 -9.22 5.35
N GLU A 36 10.62 -8.91 6.31
CA GLU A 36 11.43 -9.88 7.04
C GLU A 36 10.82 -10.33 8.39
N VAL A 37 9.74 -9.69 8.86
CA VAL A 37 9.17 -9.94 10.20
C VAL A 37 8.78 -11.41 10.38
N ARG A 38 8.05 -11.99 9.43
CA ARG A 38 7.59 -13.39 9.52
C ARG A 38 8.76 -14.34 9.50
N ARG A 39 9.69 -14.14 8.60
CA ARG A 39 10.89 -14.96 8.47
C ARG A 39 11.76 -14.90 9.73
N ASN A 40 11.90 -13.72 10.34
CA ASN A 40 12.62 -13.55 11.58
C ASN A 40 11.89 -14.20 12.76
N ALA A 41 10.56 -14.18 12.80
CA ALA A 41 9.80 -14.94 13.78
C ALA A 41 10.07 -16.45 13.68
N GLU A 42 10.09 -17.00 12.46
CA GLU A 42 10.37 -18.42 12.22
C GLU A 42 11.81 -18.82 12.54
N LEU A 43 12.78 -17.92 12.35
CA LEU A 43 14.21 -18.20 12.54
C LEU A 43 14.66 -18.08 13.99
N TYR A 44 14.13 -17.12 14.74
CA TYR A 44 14.67 -16.73 16.05
C TYR A 44 13.80 -17.12 17.23
N PHE A 45 12.58 -17.59 16.98
CA PHE A 45 11.67 -17.98 18.03
C PHE A 45 11.19 -19.43 17.85
N PRO A 46 10.91 -20.12 18.97
CA PRO A 46 10.35 -21.47 18.90
C PRO A 46 9.02 -21.50 18.14
N ALA A 47 8.79 -22.58 17.39
CA ALA A 47 7.51 -22.79 16.71
C ALA A 47 6.35 -22.73 17.71
N GLY A 48 5.30 -21.95 17.38
CA GLY A 48 4.14 -21.77 18.27
C GLY A 48 4.36 -20.80 19.42
N ALA A 49 5.52 -20.14 19.53
CA ALA A 49 5.71 -19.10 20.53
C ALA A 49 4.69 -17.96 20.35
N PRO A 50 4.02 -17.50 21.42
CA PRO A 50 3.16 -16.34 21.34
C PRO A 50 4.02 -15.10 21.14
N LEU A 51 4.01 -14.55 19.92
CA LEU A 51 4.82 -13.39 19.56
C LEU A 51 3.94 -12.18 19.28
N GLU A 52 4.49 -11.02 19.56
CA GLU A 52 3.97 -9.72 19.16
C GLU A 52 5.04 -8.99 18.34
N VAL A 53 4.60 -8.19 17.39
CA VAL A 53 5.46 -7.27 16.66
C VAL A 53 5.11 -5.84 17.07
N LEU A 54 6.13 -5.06 17.34
CA LEU A 54 6.04 -3.64 17.63
C LEU A 54 6.46 -2.86 16.39
N GLN A 55 5.61 -1.98 15.90
CA GLN A 55 5.94 -1.04 14.84
C GLN A 55 6.56 0.22 15.45
N VAL A 56 7.79 0.51 15.08
CA VAL A 56 8.56 1.62 15.64
C VAL A 56 8.77 2.70 14.58
N ASP A 57 8.43 3.94 14.93
CA ASP A 57 8.71 5.12 14.10
C ASP A 57 10.18 5.55 14.28
N PRO A 58 11.04 5.34 13.28
CA PRO A 58 12.45 5.66 13.39
C PRO A 58 12.73 7.16 13.55
N ARG A 59 11.79 8.03 13.20
CA ARG A 59 11.93 9.50 13.34
C ARG A 59 11.81 9.96 14.80
N ARG A 60 11.31 9.09 15.68
CA ARG A 60 11.15 9.35 17.12
C ARG A 60 12.22 8.71 17.97
N LEU A 61 13.17 8.02 17.35
CA LEU A 61 14.31 7.46 18.05
C LEU A 61 15.30 8.57 18.38
N ALA A 62 15.62 8.72 19.66
CA ALA A 62 16.68 9.63 20.13
C ALA A 62 18.07 8.96 20.14
N VAL A 63 18.16 7.71 19.66
CA VAL A 63 19.35 6.86 19.65
C VAL A 63 19.75 6.51 18.21
N PRO A 64 21.02 6.16 17.95
CA PRO A 64 21.45 5.81 16.61
C PRO A 64 20.69 4.60 16.05
N LEU A 65 20.27 4.73 14.79
CA LEU A 65 19.80 3.62 13.96
C LEU A 65 20.85 3.37 12.87
N ARG A 66 21.28 2.12 12.69
CA ARG A 66 22.24 1.71 11.67
C ARG A 66 21.71 0.51 10.91
N GLU A 67 22.09 0.40 9.66
CA GLU A 67 21.90 -0.82 8.85
C GLU A 67 23.21 -1.59 8.86
N ASP A 68 23.26 -2.66 9.64
CA ASP A 68 24.45 -3.47 9.75
C ASP A 68 24.41 -4.64 8.75
N PRO A 69 25.55 -5.01 8.13
CA PRO A 69 25.62 -6.12 7.19
C PRO A 69 25.21 -7.45 7.85
N SER A 70 24.38 -8.21 7.16
CA SER A 70 24.09 -9.59 7.53
C SER A 70 24.19 -10.50 6.31
N SER A 71 24.19 -11.81 6.53
CA SER A 71 24.18 -12.81 5.44
C SER A 71 22.94 -12.72 4.54
N ARG A 72 21.94 -11.93 4.94
CA ARG A 72 20.65 -11.73 4.24
C ARG A 72 20.44 -10.33 3.72
N GLY A 73 21.46 -9.49 3.78
CA GLY A 73 21.40 -8.06 3.47
C GLY A 73 21.44 -7.18 4.71
N PRO A 74 21.40 -5.85 4.55
CA PRO A 74 21.45 -4.91 5.66
C PRO A 74 20.24 -5.07 6.58
N MET A 75 20.49 -5.18 7.90
CA MET A 75 19.46 -5.30 8.93
C MET A 75 19.47 -4.06 9.83
N PRO A 76 18.31 -3.47 10.15
CA PRO A 76 18.25 -2.29 11.00
C PRO A 76 18.47 -2.65 12.47
N HIS A 77 19.42 -1.99 13.12
CA HIS A 77 19.73 -2.11 14.54
C HIS A 77 19.61 -0.77 15.25
N VAL A 78 18.92 -0.75 16.38
CA VAL A 78 18.73 0.43 17.22
C VAL A 78 19.71 0.39 18.39
N TYR A 79 20.64 1.34 18.44
CA TYR A 79 21.72 1.39 19.42
C TYR A 79 21.31 2.17 20.68
N GLY A 80 20.32 1.70 21.38
CA GLY A 80 19.78 2.23 22.61
C GLY A 80 18.34 1.77 22.87
N ALA A 81 17.75 2.23 23.96
CA ALA A 81 16.37 1.93 24.27
C ALA A 81 15.41 2.57 23.27
N ILE A 82 14.34 1.85 22.95
CA ILE A 82 13.26 2.37 22.08
C ILE A 82 12.24 3.08 22.99
N PRO A 83 12.03 4.40 22.83
CA PRO A 83 11.03 5.13 23.60
C PRO A 83 9.61 4.62 23.33
N GLU A 84 8.78 4.60 24.35
CA GLU A 84 7.38 4.15 24.24
C GLU A 84 6.61 4.93 23.15
N ASP A 85 6.80 6.24 23.10
CA ASP A 85 6.12 7.12 22.15
C ASP A 85 6.57 6.90 20.70
N SER A 86 7.66 6.17 20.47
CA SER A 86 8.10 5.74 19.14
C SER A 86 7.38 4.46 18.67
N VAL A 87 6.79 3.70 19.58
CA VAL A 87 5.98 2.51 19.25
C VAL A 87 4.59 2.96 18.81
N ARG A 88 4.26 2.76 17.56
CA ARG A 88 3.04 3.26 16.92
C ARG A 88 2.01 2.18 16.61
N GLY A 89 2.38 0.92 16.75
CA GLY A 89 1.50 -0.22 16.54
C GLY A 89 2.03 -1.46 17.25
N ARG A 90 1.12 -2.33 17.66
CA ARG A 90 1.40 -3.60 18.30
C ARG A 90 0.35 -4.61 17.91
N TRP A 91 0.75 -5.80 17.46
CA TRP A 91 -0.17 -6.87 17.11
C TRP A 91 0.48 -8.24 17.27
N ALA A 92 -0.34 -9.27 17.49
CA ALA A 92 0.12 -10.63 17.58
C ALA A 92 0.68 -11.10 16.21
N VAL A 93 1.81 -11.78 16.25
CA VAL A 93 2.31 -12.54 15.10
C VAL A 93 1.65 -13.91 15.15
N PRO A 94 0.89 -14.33 14.13
CA PRO A 94 0.33 -15.67 14.08
C PRO A 94 1.45 -16.69 14.23
N GLY A 95 1.30 -17.63 15.17
CA GLY A 95 2.28 -18.69 15.39
C GLY A 95 2.54 -19.50 14.13
N THR A 96 3.75 -20.03 13.99
CA THR A 96 4.22 -20.82 12.84
C THR A 96 3.58 -22.20 12.72
N ALA A 97 2.71 -22.62 13.64
CA ALA A 97 1.82 -23.76 13.47
C ALA A 97 0.60 -23.31 12.67
N GLU A 98 0.22 -24.06 11.64
CA GLU A 98 -0.96 -23.83 10.81
C GLU A 98 -2.16 -23.41 11.68
N ALA A 99 -2.32 -22.09 11.83
CA ALA A 99 -3.55 -21.54 12.35
C ALA A 99 -4.57 -21.69 11.21
N PRO A 100 -5.70 -22.35 11.42
CA PRO A 100 -6.75 -22.35 10.43
C PRO A 100 -7.13 -20.88 10.21
N ASP A 101 -6.96 -20.40 8.97
CA ASP A 101 -7.43 -19.10 8.47
C ASP A 101 -7.34 -17.95 9.49
N ALA A 102 -6.16 -17.73 10.08
CA ALA A 102 -5.91 -16.49 10.79
C ALA A 102 -6.19 -15.35 9.80
N VAL A 103 -7.14 -14.49 10.14
CA VAL A 103 -7.61 -13.37 9.31
C VAL A 103 -6.39 -12.60 8.81
N ARG A 104 -5.93 -12.99 7.63
CA ARG A 104 -4.86 -12.30 6.93
C ARG A 104 -5.41 -10.95 6.52
N GLY A 105 -4.88 -9.89 7.07
CA GLY A 105 -5.27 -8.54 6.68
C GLY A 105 -5.09 -8.31 5.18
N THR A 106 -5.88 -7.44 4.62
CA THR A 106 -5.84 -7.09 3.19
C THR A 106 -4.45 -6.57 2.82
N ARG A 107 -3.85 -7.16 1.80
CA ARG A 107 -2.58 -6.72 1.21
C ARG A 107 -2.83 -5.89 -0.03
N VAL A 108 -2.34 -4.66 -0.03
CA VAL A 108 -2.49 -3.70 -1.14
C VAL A 108 -1.14 -3.43 -1.78
N ALA A 109 -1.05 -3.60 -3.10
CA ALA A 109 0.06 -3.10 -3.90
C ALA A 109 -0.31 -1.76 -4.54
N LEU A 110 0.52 -0.73 -4.33
CA LEU A 110 0.45 0.53 -5.08
C LEU A 110 1.62 0.57 -6.06
N VAL A 111 1.30 0.57 -7.34
CA VAL A 111 2.32 0.48 -8.40
C VAL A 111 3.01 1.82 -8.59
N ALA A 112 4.34 1.83 -8.55
CA ALA A 112 5.15 3.02 -8.81
C ALA A 112 6.01 2.82 -10.07
N PHE A 113 6.07 3.84 -10.92
CA PHE A 113 6.84 3.82 -12.17
C PHE A 113 7.35 5.22 -12.53
N PRO A 114 8.44 5.32 -13.29
CA PRO A 114 8.98 6.60 -13.74
C PRO A 114 7.93 7.43 -14.50
N GLY A 115 7.87 8.73 -14.18
CA GLY A 115 6.90 9.62 -14.81
C GLY A 115 5.45 9.46 -14.31
N MET A 116 5.20 8.76 -13.20
CA MET A 116 3.89 8.75 -12.57
C MET A 116 3.57 10.11 -11.93
N THR A 117 2.29 10.43 -11.76
CA THR A 117 1.83 11.57 -10.99
C THR A 117 1.82 11.20 -9.50
N LEU A 118 2.61 11.88 -8.68
CA LEU A 118 2.75 11.51 -7.25
C LEU A 118 1.41 11.54 -6.50
N LEU A 119 0.55 12.52 -6.76
CA LEU A 119 -0.74 12.61 -6.06
C LEU A 119 -1.70 11.47 -6.42
N ASP A 120 -1.59 10.88 -7.61
CA ASP A 120 -2.37 9.70 -8.00
C ASP A 120 -2.03 8.49 -7.11
N LEU A 121 -0.76 8.37 -6.69
CA LEU A 121 -0.30 7.35 -5.76
C LEU A 121 -0.69 7.66 -4.32
N VAL A 122 -0.24 8.82 -3.80
CA VAL A 122 -0.39 9.14 -2.37
C VAL A 122 -1.82 9.45 -1.99
N GLY A 123 -2.64 9.94 -2.92
CA GLY A 123 -4.06 10.20 -2.71
C GLY A 123 -4.85 8.93 -2.38
N VAL A 124 -4.44 7.78 -2.91
CA VAL A 124 -5.03 6.47 -2.58
C VAL A 124 -4.32 5.82 -1.40
N TRP A 125 -3.00 5.92 -1.36
CA TRP A 125 -2.17 5.29 -0.34
C TRP A 125 -2.48 5.82 1.07
N ASP A 126 -2.66 7.14 1.24
CA ASP A 126 -2.86 7.73 2.56
C ASP A 126 -4.16 7.26 3.23
N PRO A 127 -5.36 7.31 2.58
CA PRO A 127 -6.58 6.76 3.17
C PRO A 127 -6.47 5.27 3.53
N LEU A 128 -5.94 4.45 2.61
CA LEU A 128 -5.79 3.02 2.84
C LEU A 128 -4.85 2.72 4.00
N ARG A 129 -3.72 3.41 4.08
CA ARG A 129 -2.78 3.22 5.17
C ARG A 129 -3.36 3.58 6.54
N ARG A 130 -4.32 4.51 6.61
CA ARG A 130 -4.99 4.88 7.85
C ARG A 130 -5.79 3.74 8.47
N ILE A 131 -6.18 2.73 7.70
CA ILE A 131 -6.81 1.52 8.23
C ILE A 131 -5.93 0.91 9.34
N SER A 132 -4.63 0.75 9.10
CA SER A 132 -3.73 0.21 10.11
C SER A 132 -3.23 1.25 11.11
N VAL A 133 -2.96 2.49 10.66
CA VAL A 133 -2.43 3.56 11.52
C VAL A 133 -3.43 4.01 12.58
N MET A 134 -4.72 4.03 12.25
CA MET A 134 -5.79 4.37 13.19
C MET A 134 -6.32 3.15 13.96
N GLY A 135 -5.73 1.97 13.76
CA GLY A 135 -6.02 0.77 14.54
C GLY A 135 -7.31 0.04 14.13
N PHE A 136 -7.89 0.31 12.96
CA PHE A 136 -9.08 -0.41 12.49
C PHE A 136 -8.75 -1.86 12.10
N ASP A 137 -7.65 -2.07 11.40
CA ASP A 137 -7.06 -3.38 11.12
C ASP A 137 -5.52 -3.27 11.13
N PRO A 138 -4.86 -3.66 12.24
CA PRO A 138 -3.40 -3.64 12.33
C PRO A 138 -2.69 -4.54 11.32
N THR A 139 -3.39 -5.52 10.77
CA THR A 139 -2.84 -6.48 9.79
C THR A 139 -2.95 -5.99 8.35
N HIS A 140 -3.71 -4.91 8.12
CA HIS A 140 -3.83 -4.28 6.79
C HIS A 140 -2.48 -3.72 6.30
N LEU A 141 -2.12 -4.06 5.07
CA LEU A 141 -0.80 -3.83 4.50
C LEU A 141 -0.87 -3.06 3.18
N CYS A 142 -0.23 -1.90 3.12
CA CYS A 142 -0.02 -1.17 1.87
C CYS A 142 1.48 -1.17 1.53
N GLU A 143 1.83 -1.74 0.38
CA GLU A 143 3.20 -1.75 -0.17
C GLU A 143 3.26 -0.92 -1.44
N VAL A 144 4.28 -0.07 -1.56
CA VAL A 144 4.60 0.58 -2.84
C VAL A 144 5.55 -0.33 -3.60
N VAL A 145 5.12 -0.79 -4.78
CA VAL A 145 5.87 -1.75 -5.61
C VAL A 145 6.32 -1.10 -6.92
N GLY A 146 7.58 -1.26 -7.26
CA GLY A 146 8.17 -0.64 -8.45
C GLY A 146 8.06 -1.51 -9.70
N LEU A 147 8.02 -0.88 -10.88
CA LEU A 147 8.13 -1.56 -12.16
C LEU A 147 9.58 -1.72 -12.63
N GLN A 148 10.44 -0.73 -12.36
CA GLN A 148 11.77 -0.61 -12.98
C GLN A 148 12.82 -0.13 -11.96
N GLY A 149 13.01 -0.85 -10.87
CA GLY A 149 13.97 -0.47 -9.84
C GLY A 149 13.33 0.03 -8.56
N ASN A 150 14.16 0.23 -7.54
CA ASN A 150 13.72 0.59 -6.20
C ASN A 150 13.62 2.11 -5.95
N ARG A 151 14.04 2.93 -6.91
CA ARG A 151 13.95 4.41 -6.86
C ARG A 151 13.21 4.91 -8.09
N VAL A 152 12.07 5.54 -7.86
CA VAL A 152 11.14 5.98 -8.91
C VAL A 152 11.05 7.50 -8.89
N TYR A 153 11.43 8.14 -9.99
CA TYR A 153 11.24 9.58 -10.19
C TYR A 153 9.86 9.84 -10.78
N CYS A 154 9.05 10.60 -10.04
CA CYS A 154 7.74 11.05 -10.49
C CYS A 154 7.86 12.11 -11.60
N ALA A 155 6.75 12.42 -12.27
CA ALA A 155 6.71 13.42 -13.34
C ALA A 155 7.12 14.84 -12.90
N ASP A 156 6.93 15.16 -11.63
CA ASP A 156 7.31 16.44 -11.00
C ASP A 156 8.72 16.42 -10.39
N GLY A 157 9.48 15.34 -10.55
CA GLY A 157 10.84 15.18 -10.05
C GLY A 157 10.92 14.66 -8.62
N ALA A 158 9.81 14.45 -7.91
CA ALA A 158 9.81 13.81 -6.61
C ALA A 158 10.34 12.37 -6.70
N LEU A 159 11.07 11.92 -5.67
CA LEU A 159 11.60 10.57 -5.58
C LEU A 159 10.76 9.72 -4.63
N VAL A 160 10.33 8.56 -5.11
CA VAL A 160 9.68 7.52 -4.31
C VAL A 160 10.60 6.30 -4.23
N GLU A 161 10.89 5.84 -3.04
CA GLU A 161 11.57 4.55 -2.82
C GLU A 161 10.52 3.46 -2.67
N VAL A 162 10.71 2.34 -3.36
CA VAL A 162 9.79 1.21 -3.36
C VAL A 162 10.36 0.03 -2.58
N GLU A 163 9.49 -0.75 -1.99
CA GLU A 163 9.88 -1.87 -1.14
C GLU A 163 10.30 -3.09 -1.96
N ARG A 164 9.60 -3.35 -3.06
CA ARG A 164 9.89 -4.48 -3.96
C ARG A 164 9.71 -4.07 -5.41
N VAL A 165 10.49 -4.71 -6.30
CA VAL A 165 10.41 -4.50 -7.75
C VAL A 165 9.77 -5.71 -8.40
N ARG A 166 8.71 -5.50 -9.19
CA ARG A 166 7.92 -6.51 -9.90
C ARG A 166 7.60 -7.77 -9.06
N PRO A 167 7.00 -7.62 -7.86
CA PRO A 167 6.56 -8.78 -7.10
C PRO A 167 5.49 -9.56 -7.87
N ASP A 168 5.23 -10.79 -7.46
CA ASP A 168 4.06 -11.51 -7.94
C ASP A 168 2.78 -10.83 -7.42
N LEU A 169 2.00 -10.23 -8.33
CA LEU A 169 0.77 -9.52 -7.95
C LEU A 169 -0.27 -10.43 -7.32
N ARG A 170 -0.19 -11.75 -7.52
CA ARG A 170 -1.07 -12.72 -6.88
C ARG A 170 -0.91 -12.78 -5.36
N GLU A 171 0.12 -12.19 -4.80
CA GLU A 171 0.28 -12.04 -3.35
C GLU A 171 -0.63 -10.96 -2.75
N PHE A 172 -1.22 -10.08 -3.57
CA PHE A 172 -2.02 -8.95 -3.12
C PHE A 172 -3.52 -9.17 -3.36
N ASP A 173 -4.33 -8.59 -2.50
CA ASP A 173 -5.79 -8.64 -2.57
C ASP A 173 -6.36 -7.46 -3.36
N LEU A 174 -5.59 -6.36 -3.39
CA LEU A 174 -5.89 -5.14 -4.15
C LEU A 174 -4.61 -4.65 -4.83
N VAL A 175 -4.72 -4.29 -6.10
CA VAL A 175 -3.68 -3.58 -6.85
C VAL A 175 -4.19 -2.21 -7.27
N VAL A 176 -3.41 -1.16 -7.01
CA VAL A 176 -3.71 0.22 -7.41
C VAL A 176 -2.68 0.69 -8.43
N VAL A 177 -3.16 1.14 -9.58
CA VAL A 177 -2.32 1.64 -10.68
C VAL A 177 -2.54 3.15 -10.86
N PRO A 178 -1.59 4.00 -10.47
CA PRO A 178 -1.67 5.45 -10.68
C PRO A 178 -1.47 5.80 -12.16
N GLY A 179 -1.73 7.05 -12.51
CA GLY A 179 -1.46 7.58 -13.83
C GLY A 179 -0.22 8.47 -13.87
N GLY A 180 -0.12 9.22 -14.94
CA GLY A 180 0.98 10.14 -15.23
C GLY A 180 1.50 9.97 -16.66
N PRO A 181 2.37 10.88 -17.14
CA PRO A 181 2.95 10.81 -18.49
C PRO A 181 3.60 9.47 -18.81
N GLY A 182 4.27 8.83 -17.83
CA GLY A 182 4.95 7.54 -18.01
C GLY A 182 4.04 6.40 -18.49
N THR A 183 2.72 6.50 -18.29
CA THR A 183 1.78 5.49 -18.79
C THR A 183 1.83 5.34 -20.31
N ARG A 184 2.25 6.38 -21.06
CA ARG A 184 2.30 6.35 -22.52
C ARG A 184 3.36 5.38 -23.05
N GLU A 185 4.50 5.32 -22.39
CA GLU A 185 5.57 4.38 -22.74
C GLU A 185 5.23 2.97 -22.23
N LEU A 186 4.74 2.89 -20.99
CA LEU A 186 4.48 1.61 -20.33
C LEU A 186 3.35 0.79 -20.97
N GLN A 187 2.37 1.42 -21.61
CA GLN A 187 1.33 0.68 -22.32
C GLN A 187 1.85 -0.02 -23.60
N GLU A 188 3.03 0.36 -24.09
CA GLU A 188 3.70 -0.30 -25.21
C GLU A 188 4.76 -1.30 -24.74
N ASP A 189 5.06 -1.36 -23.45
CA ASP A 189 5.95 -2.35 -22.83
C ASP A 189 5.17 -3.66 -22.58
N ALA A 190 5.42 -4.67 -23.41
CA ALA A 190 4.75 -5.96 -23.34
C ALA A 190 4.97 -6.69 -22.00
N ASP A 191 6.14 -6.50 -21.36
CA ASP A 191 6.45 -7.13 -20.08
C ASP A 191 5.64 -6.50 -18.95
N VAL A 192 5.44 -5.17 -18.98
CA VAL A 192 4.60 -4.46 -18.01
C VAL A 192 3.13 -4.85 -18.18
N VAL A 193 2.65 -4.87 -19.42
CA VAL A 193 1.27 -5.27 -19.72
C VAL A 193 1.02 -6.72 -19.27
N SER A 194 1.94 -7.64 -19.57
CA SER A 194 1.85 -9.04 -19.16
C SER A 194 1.89 -9.21 -17.64
N TRP A 195 2.73 -8.45 -16.94
CA TRP A 195 2.79 -8.47 -15.47
C TRP A 195 1.48 -8.00 -14.84
N LEU A 196 0.86 -6.94 -15.36
CA LEU A 196 -0.45 -6.47 -14.91
C LEU A 196 -1.57 -7.45 -15.27
N ASP A 197 -1.53 -8.06 -16.46
CA ASP A 197 -2.54 -9.04 -16.89
C ASP A 197 -2.49 -10.34 -16.08
N GLY A 198 -1.33 -10.68 -15.53
CA GLY A 198 -1.15 -11.79 -14.58
C GLY A 198 -1.92 -11.63 -13.26
N TYR A 199 -2.44 -10.44 -12.96
CA TYR A 199 -3.25 -10.22 -11.77
C TYR A 199 -4.66 -10.81 -11.93
N PRO A 200 -5.13 -11.65 -10.98
CA PRO A 200 -6.38 -12.38 -11.12
C PRO A 200 -7.60 -11.48 -11.35
N ARG A 201 -8.45 -11.85 -12.32
CA ARG A 201 -9.64 -11.07 -12.69
C ARG A 201 -10.72 -11.03 -11.58
N ASN A 202 -10.71 -11.97 -10.67
CA ASN A 202 -11.61 -12.05 -9.52
C ASN A 202 -11.11 -11.28 -8.30
N ARG A 203 -9.94 -10.63 -8.38
CA ARG A 203 -9.41 -9.75 -7.33
C ARG A 203 -9.60 -8.27 -7.68
N LEU A 204 -9.62 -7.45 -6.64
CA LEU A 204 -9.89 -6.02 -6.76
C LEU A 204 -8.71 -5.28 -7.38
N LEU A 205 -8.96 -4.57 -8.47
CA LEU A 205 -7.99 -3.71 -9.14
C LEU A 205 -8.55 -2.30 -9.23
N ALA A 206 -7.74 -1.31 -8.87
CA ALA A 206 -8.15 0.08 -8.94
C ALA A 206 -7.15 0.92 -9.76
N THR A 207 -7.64 1.97 -10.41
CA THR A 207 -6.80 2.88 -11.19
C THR A 207 -7.12 4.34 -10.89
N VAL A 208 -6.11 5.20 -11.00
CA VAL A 208 -6.30 6.65 -10.99
C VAL A 208 -5.80 7.23 -12.30
N CYS A 209 -6.49 8.24 -12.81
CA CYS A 209 -6.03 9.02 -13.96
C CYS A 209 -5.73 8.11 -15.17
N THR A 210 -4.60 8.31 -15.85
CA THR A 210 -4.19 7.51 -17.02
C THR A 210 -3.73 6.08 -16.67
N GLY A 211 -3.71 5.69 -15.39
CA GLY A 211 -3.52 4.29 -14.99
C GLY A 211 -4.57 3.36 -15.60
N ALA A 212 -5.78 3.88 -15.86
CA ALA A 212 -6.83 3.14 -16.56
C ALA A 212 -6.43 2.71 -17.98
N LEU A 213 -5.52 3.43 -18.65
CA LEU A 213 -5.05 3.07 -19.98
C LEU A 213 -4.14 1.83 -19.94
N LEU A 214 -3.25 1.74 -18.95
CA LEU A 214 -2.43 0.54 -18.73
C LEU A 214 -3.29 -0.68 -18.50
N VAL A 215 -4.32 -0.55 -17.65
CA VAL A 215 -5.26 -1.64 -17.38
C VAL A 215 -6.16 -1.91 -18.59
N GLY A 216 -6.52 -0.89 -19.37
CA GLY A 216 -7.22 -1.03 -20.64
C GLY A 216 -6.46 -1.89 -21.65
N LYS A 217 -5.13 -1.73 -21.72
CA LYS A 217 -4.25 -2.52 -22.61
C LYS A 217 -4.30 -4.04 -22.30
N THR A 218 -4.54 -4.43 -21.05
CA THR A 218 -4.75 -5.85 -20.67
C THR A 218 -6.12 -6.39 -21.10
N GLY A 219 -6.99 -5.58 -21.71
CA GLY A 219 -8.36 -5.94 -22.08
C GLY A 219 -9.34 -6.03 -20.88
N ARG A 220 -8.89 -5.70 -19.66
CA ARG A 220 -9.71 -5.83 -18.43
C ARG A 220 -10.91 -4.87 -18.41
N LEU A 221 -10.84 -3.76 -19.14
CA LEU A 221 -11.91 -2.75 -19.19
C LEU A 221 -12.91 -2.95 -20.33
N ARG A 222 -12.72 -3.97 -21.19
CA ARG A 222 -13.59 -4.19 -22.36
C ARG A 222 -15.04 -4.43 -21.94
N GLY A 223 -15.96 -3.63 -22.49
CA GLY A 223 -17.40 -3.68 -22.19
C GLY A 223 -17.78 -3.19 -20.81
N MET A 224 -16.84 -2.57 -20.06
CA MET A 224 -17.11 -2.03 -18.75
C MET A 224 -17.21 -0.51 -18.77
N ARG A 225 -18.08 0.07 -17.93
CA ARG A 225 -18.04 1.49 -17.62
C ARG A 225 -16.72 1.80 -16.92
N ALA A 226 -16.02 2.82 -17.38
CA ALA A 226 -14.74 3.22 -16.80
C ALA A 226 -14.51 4.72 -16.96
N THR A 227 -13.69 5.30 -16.08
CA THR A 227 -13.22 6.66 -16.16
C THR A 227 -11.70 6.73 -16.17
N THR A 228 -11.18 7.85 -16.60
CA THR A 228 -9.75 8.18 -16.62
C THR A 228 -9.60 9.69 -16.50
N HIS A 229 -8.39 10.21 -16.66
CA HIS A 229 -8.19 11.66 -16.79
C HIS A 229 -9.05 12.22 -17.93
N HIS A 230 -9.74 13.34 -17.69
CA HIS A 230 -10.73 13.91 -18.64
C HIS A 230 -10.20 14.14 -20.08
N LYS A 231 -8.88 14.36 -20.23
CA LYS A 231 -8.23 14.53 -21.54
C LYS A 231 -7.93 13.20 -22.25
N SER A 232 -8.16 12.07 -21.58
CA SER A 232 -7.83 10.73 -22.07
C SER A 232 -9.04 9.81 -22.18
N LEU A 233 -10.26 10.36 -22.08
CA LEU A 233 -11.49 9.58 -22.20
C LEU A 233 -11.62 8.93 -23.60
N ASP A 234 -11.25 9.66 -24.64
CA ASP A 234 -11.30 9.15 -26.02
C ASP A 234 -10.29 8.00 -26.22
N GLU A 235 -9.12 8.07 -25.53
CA GLU A 235 -8.15 6.97 -25.56
C GLU A 235 -8.70 5.72 -24.88
N LEU A 236 -9.49 5.88 -23.80
CA LEU A 236 -10.09 4.77 -23.08
C LEU A 236 -11.08 3.98 -23.94
N LEU A 237 -11.77 4.66 -24.89
CA LEU A 237 -12.66 4.01 -25.87
C LEU A 237 -11.94 3.00 -26.77
N HIS A 238 -10.66 3.25 -27.11
CA HIS A 238 -9.86 2.33 -27.94
C HIS A 238 -9.63 0.96 -27.27
N TYR A 239 -9.75 0.90 -25.94
CA TYR A 239 -9.68 -0.37 -25.19
C TYR A 239 -11.03 -1.06 -25.02
N GLY A 240 -12.09 -0.53 -25.69
CA GLY A 240 -13.43 -1.10 -25.67
C GLY A 240 -14.20 -0.83 -24.37
N ALA A 241 -13.77 0.13 -23.58
CA ALA A 241 -14.51 0.57 -22.40
C ALA A 241 -15.64 1.53 -22.76
N GLU A 242 -16.70 1.57 -21.95
CA GLU A 242 -17.67 2.65 -21.95
C GLU A 242 -17.14 3.80 -21.09
N ALA A 243 -16.55 4.82 -21.74
CA ALA A 243 -15.91 5.94 -21.06
C ALA A 243 -16.96 6.90 -20.48
N VAL A 244 -16.90 7.16 -19.17
CA VAL A 244 -17.82 8.06 -18.46
C VAL A 244 -17.08 9.14 -17.67
N ARG A 245 -17.72 10.32 -17.53
CA ARG A 245 -17.16 11.46 -16.78
C ARG A 245 -17.61 11.43 -15.31
N GLU A 246 -17.12 10.45 -14.57
CA GLU A 246 -17.38 10.32 -13.13
C GLU A 246 -16.07 10.35 -12.36
N ARG A 247 -16.11 10.76 -11.10
CA ARG A 247 -14.89 10.80 -10.28
C ARG A 247 -14.38 9.41 -9.93
N VAL A 248 -15.30 8.49 -9.61
CA VAL A 248 -15.01 7.08 -9.31
C VAL A 248 -16.12 6.25 -9.97
N VAL A 249 -15.71 5.25 -10.73
CA VAL A 249 -16.58 4.24 -11.35
C VAL A 249 -16.22 2.89 -10.78
N ASP A 250 -17.15 2.27 -10.08
CA ASP A 250 -17.00 0.95 -9.48
C ASP A 250 -17.83 -0.07 -10.27
N THR A 251 -17.17 -1.06 -10.86
CA THR A 251 -17.80 -2.16 -11.61
C THR A 251 -17.60 -3.52 -10.93
N GLY A 252 -17.39 -3.52 -9.61
CA GLY A 252 -17.20 -4.72 -8.82
C GLY A 252 -15.71 -5.02 -8.58
N GLN A 253 -15.09 -5.79 -9.45
CA GLN A 253 -13.67 -6.15 -9.31
C GLN A 253 -12.70 -5.15 -9.94
N THR A 254 -13.22 -4.18 -10.68
CA THR A 254 -12.41 -3.10 -11.26
C THR A 254 -13.02 -1.75 -10.93
N ILE A 255 -12.21 -0.88 -10.33
CA ILE A 255 -12.62 0.47 -9.94
C ILE A 255 -11.69 1.47 -10.63
N THR A 256 -12.26 2.44 -11.32
CA THR A 256 -11.47 3.48 -12.00
C THR A 256 -11.79 4.85 -11.43
N ALA A 257 -10.77 5.68 -11.27
CA ALA A 257 -10.94 7.07 -10.84
C ALA A 257 -10.41 8.05 -11.89
N ALA A 258 -11.04 9.20 -11.96
CA ALA A 258 -10.66 10.30 -12.82
C ALA A 258 -9.31 10.91 -12.42
N GLY A 259 -9.00 12.11 -12.91
CA GLY A 259 -7.70 12.76 -12.69
C GLY A 259 -7.44 13.22 -11.27
N VAL A 260 -6.25 13.07 -10.91
CA VAL A 260 -5.39 13.49 -9.82
C VAL A 260 -6.07 13.48 -8.43
N THR A 261 -6.86 14.51 -8.10
CA THR A 261 -7.52 14.60 -6.77
C THR A 261 -8.60 13.53 -6.55
N SER A 262 -9.06 12.85 -7.60
CA SER A 262 -9.97 11.70 -7.49
C SER A 262 -9.31 10.48 -6.83
N GLY A 263 -7.98 10.49 -6.69
CA GLY A 263 -7.25 9.49 -5.92
C GLY A 263 -7.69 9.44 -4.46
N ILE A 264 -7.99 10.60 -3.84
CA ILE A 264 -8.47 10.64 -2.46
C ILE A 264 -9.88 10.03 -2.36
N ASP A 265 -10.78 10.37 -3.30
CA ASP A 265 -12.13 9.80 -3.34
C ASP A 265 -12.06 8.28 -3.56
N LEU A 266 -11.17 7.82 -4.44
CA LEU A 266 -10.93 6.39 -4.66
C LEU A 266 -10.39 5.71 -3.39
N GLY A 267 -9.42 6.31 -2.72
CA GLY A 267 -8.85 5.77 -1.48
C GLY A 267 -9.91 5.59 -0.40
N LEU A 268 -10.76 6.59 -0.19
CA LEU A 268 -11.88 6.51 0.77
C LEU A 268 -12.95 5.52 0.32
N HIS A 269 -13.25 5.44 -0.99
CA HIS A 269 -14.15 4.44 -1.54
C HIS A 269 -13.62 3.00 -1.32
N LEU A 270 -12.32 2.79 -1.50
CA LEU A 270 -11.67 1.51 -1.21
C LEU A 270 -11.70 1.17 0.28
N VAL A 271 -11.52 2.15 1.16
CA VAL A 271 -11.72 1.95 2.61
C VAL A 271 -13.14 1.52 2.90
N ASP A 272 -14.15 2.16 2.29
CA ASP A 272 -15.56 1.77 2.44
C ASP A 272 -15.79 0.31 1.98
N ARG A 273 -15.23 -0.06 0.84
CA ARG A 273 -15.33 -1.42 0.29
C ARG A 273 -14.67 -2.49 1.18
N LEU A 274 -13.58 -2.15 1.86
CA LEU A 274 -12.78 -3.07 2.67
C LEU A 274 -13.23 -3.13 4.13
N MET A 275 -13.66 -2.00 4.70
CA MET A 275 -13.87 -1.82 6.14
C MET A 275 -15.27 -1.28 6.49
N GLY A 276 -16.06 -0.88 5.49
CA GLY A 276 -17.39 -0.30 5.67
C GLY A 276 -17.40 1.22 5.83
N ALA A 277 -18.58 1.80 5.63
CA ALA A 277 -18.82 3.24 5.56
C ALA A 277 -18.44 3.99 6.84
N GLU A 278 -18.61 3.40 8.02
CA GLU A 278 -18.24 4.02 9.29
C GLU A 278 -16.73 4.29 9.37
N VAL A 279 -15.91 3.30 9.02
CA VAL A 279 -14.45 3.43 9.02
C VAL A 279 -14.02 4.46 7.99
N ALA A 280 -14.59 4.42 6.79
CA ALA A 280 -14.31 5.41 5.74
C ALA A 280 -14.65 6.84 6.20
N ALA A 281 -15.78 7.04 6.85
CA ALA A 281 -16.19 8.34 7.40
C ALA A 281 -15.23 8.84 8.49
N ARG A 282 -14.77 7.96 9.39
CA ARG A 282 -13.80 8.31 10.43
C ARG A 282 -12.44 8.68 9.86
N ILE A 283 -11.99 7.98 8.83
CA ILE A 283 -10.75 8.30 8.13
C ILE A 283 -10.88 9.63 7.39
N ALA A 284 -11.99 9.84 6.66
CA ALA A 284 -12.26 11.11 5.97
C ALA A 284 -12.26 12.30 6.94
N ALA A 285 -12.93 12.17 8.10
CA ALA A 285 -12.94 13.20 9.13
C ALA A 285 -11.55 13.51 9.68
N GLN A 286 -10.72 12.48 9.91
CA GLN A 286 -9.35 12.66 10.40
C GLN A 286 -8.43 13.30 9.33
N MET A 287 -8.74 13.09 8.05
CA MET A 287 -8.06 13.76 6.92
C MET A 287 -8.60 15.18 6.66
N GLU A 288 -9.62 15.62 7.39
CA GLU A 288 -10.37 16.86 7.09
C GLU A 288 -10.90 16.88 5.63
N TRP A 289 -11.21 15.69 5.09
CA TRP A 289 -11.75 15.55 3.75
C TRP A 289 -13.27 15.58 3.76
N THR A 290 -13.84 16.53 3.03
CA THR A 290 -15.27 16.58 2.79
C THR A 290 -15.54 16.02 1.39
N PRO A 291 -16.26 14.89 1.26
CA PRO A 291 -16.65 14.36 -0.05
C PRO A 291 -17.41 15.43 -0.83
N ARG A 292 -17.04 15.66 -2.07
CA ARG A 292 -17.83 16.55 -2.94
C ARG A 292 -19.18 15.90 -3.21
N PRO A 293 -20.28 16.64 -3.15
CA PRO A 293 -21.58 16.13 -3.57
C PRO A 293 -21.42 15.58 -5.00
N ARG A 294 -22.06 14.43 -5.28
CA ARG A 294 -22.14 13.91 -6.65
C ARG A 294 -22.65 15.01 -7.54
N CYS A 295 -21.88 15.38 -8.56
CA CYS A 295 -22.37 16.30 -9.56
C CYS A 295 -23.64 15.67 -10.16
N PRO A 296 -24.81 16.32 -10.14
CA PRO A 296 -25.94 15.80 -10.88
C PRO A 296 -25.46 15.60 -12.32
N SER A 297 -25.73 14.43 -12.88
CA SER A 297 -25.42 14.13 -14.28
C SER A 297 -25.81 15.30 -15.13
N ALA A 298 -24.83 15.96 -15.76
CA ALA A 298 -25.14 16.97 -16.74
C ALA A 298 -25.99 16.29 -17.82
N GLU A 299 -27.24 16.71 -17.95
CA GLU A 299 -28.05 16.29 -19.09
C GLU A 299 -27.28 16.60 -20.37
N PRO A 300 -27.26 15.67 -21.34
CA PRO A 300 -26.61 15.93 -22.62
C PRO A 300 -27.24 17.20 -23.21
N PRO A 301 -26.44 18.09 -23.82
CA PRO A 301 -27.00 19.26 -24.53
C PRO A 301 -28.00 18.77 -25.58
N LYS A 302 -29.18 19.38 -25.58
CA LYS A 302 -30.24 19.11 -26.54
C LYS A 302 -29.80 19.47 -27.96
#